data_96e0315b529a8bc5ef1a111e3742a8a3
#
_entry.id   96e0315b529a8bc5ef1a111e3742a8a3
#
_cell.length_a   1.000
_cell.length_b   1.000
_cell.length_c   1.000
_cell.angle_alpha   90.00
_cell.angle_beta   90.00
_cell.angle_gamma   90.00
#
_symmetry.space_group_name_H-M   'P 1'
#
loop_
_entity.id
_entity.type
_entity.pdbx_description
1 polymer ?
#
loop_
_entity_poly.entity_id
_entity_poly.type
_entity_poly.pdbx_seq_one_letter_code
_entity_poly.pdbx_strand_id
1 'polypeptide(L)'
;MSSYEFRDTQVYTGSEYLIPSEAMYIWWKDSFKLIEDNIDGYKTLNVVGRELFSRDVSIDNLNGGDGGMYTQATYPQRVIKVKYLLDAKDDEDFRRKFEYLNYMLSKQQFRFKFHDDPNFEWVGTVSSVEDFPEGTNNGVGTFEITCSDPFKRLTTPVNNTGIGTVDILEPLYFGTVPDLIEVVLSKDVTNLTITDRNLKIELNGSISKNGKLEILPDMAESPILINGADKTEYLNLTSDLESFAVLTNDQIVCSDNKAKISIKIRSKRL
;
A
#
# COMPACT_ATOMS: atom_id res chain seq x y z
N MET A 1 -1.76 -40.18 -8.13
CA MET A 1 -2.49 -38.98 -8.53
C MET A 1 -3.10 -38.41 -7.27
N SER A 2 -2.58 -37.31 -6.77
CA SER A 2 -3.17 -36.61 -5.63
C SER A 2 -4.46 -35.95 -6.14
N SER A 3 -5.61 -36.35 -5.61
CA SER A 3 -6.88 -35.67 -5.89
C SER A 3 -6.81 -34.26 -5.28
N TYR A 4 -7.11 -33.28 -6.10
CA TYR A 4 -7.25 -31.90 -5.66
C TYR A 4 -8.50 -31.83 -4.77
N GLU A 5 -8.33 -31.71 -3.47
CA GLU A 5 -9.43 -31.47 -2.54
C GLU A 5 -9.75 -29.98 -2.53
N PHE A 6 -10.93 -29.62 -3.04
CA PHE A 6 -11.49 -28.30 -2.82
C PHE A 6 -11.82 -28.15 -1.33
N ARG A 7 -11.05 -27.38 -0.59
CA ARG A 7 -11.27 -27.13 0.85
C ARG A 7 -12.63 -26.54 1.15
N ASP A 8 -13.25 -25.85 0.18
CA ASP A 8 -14.56 -25.19 0.32
C ASP A 8 -15.75 -26.15 0.31
N THR A 9 -15.53 -27.45 0.00
CA THR A 9 -16.62 -28.44 -0.01
C THR A 9 -16.67 -29.34 1.25
N GLN A 10 -15.77 -29.13 2.21
CA GLN A 10 -15.84 -29.85 3.47
C GLN A 10 -16.96 -29.28 4.34
N VAL A 11 -17.98 -30.11 4.57
CA VAL A 11 -19.01 -29.82 5.58
C VAL A 11 -18.38 -30.00 6.97
N TYR A 12 -17.96 -28.89 7.59
CA TYR A 12 -17.48 -28.92 8.95
C TYR A 12 -18.67 -29.01 9.90
N THR A 13 -18.77 -30.13 10.61
CA THR A 13 -19.75 -30.38 11.66
C THR A 13 -19.28 -29.86 13.04
N GLY A 14 -18.54 -28.78 13.07
CA GLY A 14 -18.03 -28.14 14.30
C GLY A 14 -18.40 -26.66 14.34
N SER A 15 -18.60 -26.13 15.53
CA SER A 15 -18.97 -24.74 15.81
C SER A 15 -17.84 -23.72 15.61
N GLU A 16 -16.79 -24.05 14.87
CA GLU A 16 -15.74 -23.08 14.52
C GLU A 16 -16.11 -22.38 13.21
N TYR A 17 -16.35 -21.10 13.31
CA TYR A 17 -16.55 -20.20 12.18
C TYR A 17 -15.24 -20.13 11.38
N LEU A 18 -15.19 -20.84 10.25
CA LEU A 18 -14.02 -20.81 9.39
C LEU A 18 -14.04 -19.55 8.52
N ILE A 19 -13.09 -18.67 8.78
CA ILE A 19 -12.85 -17.51 7.96
C ILE A 19 -12.41 -17.98 6.56
N PRO A 20 -13.04 -17.51 5.46
CA PRO A 20 -12.57 -17.81 4.11
C PRO A 20 -11.12 -17.41 3.92
N SER A 21 -10.36 -18.19 3.14
CA SER A 21 -8.94 -17.90 2.90
C SER A 21 -8.70 -16.52 2.28
N GLU A 22 -9.63 -16.07 1.45
CA GLU A 22 -9.60 -14.76 0.78
C GLU A 22 -10.49 -13.70 1.47
N ALA A 23 -10.87 -13.93 2.73
CA ALA A 23 -11.69 -12.98 3.49
C ALA A 23 -11.05 -11.59 3.53
N MET A 24 -11.89 -10.57 3.35
CA MET A 24 -11.44 -9.20 3.21
C MET A 24 -11.51 -8.43 4.52
N TYR A 25 -10.40 -7.77 4.86
CA TYR A 25 -10.30 -6.81 5.96
C TYR A 25 -10.26 -5.39 5.41
N ILE A 26 -11.01 -4.50 6.02
CA ILE A 26 -11.03 -3.07 5.69
C ILE A 26 -10.49 -2.29 6.90
N TRP A 27 -9.65 -1.28 6.64
CA TRP A 27 -9.23 -0.34 7.69
C TRP A 27 -10.40 0.57 8.08
N TRP A 28 -10.92 0.33 9.26
CA TRP A 28 -12.10 1.01 9.78
C TRP A 28 -11.87 1.49 11.19
N LYS A 29 -12.04 2.78 11.43
CA LYS A 29 -11.71 3.42 12.74
C LYS A 29 -10.33 3.00 13.18
N ASP A 30 -9.37 3.02 13.29
CA ASP A 30 -8.02 2.72 13.79
C ASP A 30 -7.58 1.23 13.74
N SER A 31 -8.33 0.35 13.08
CA SER A 31 -7.93 -1.07 12.94
C SER A 31 -8.50 -1.73 11.69
N PHE A 32 -7.88 -2.83 11.27
CA PHE A 32 -8.45 -3.71 10.26
C PHE A 32 -9.63 -4.49 10.84
N LYS A 33 -10.78 -4.42 10.18
CA LYS A 33 -12.00 -5.14 10.53
C LYS A 33 -12.33 -6.14 9.42
N LEU A 34 -12.56 -7.38 9.80
CA LEU A 34 -13.05 -8.42 8.91
C LEU A 34 -14.52 -8.12 8.55
N ILE A 35 -14.87 -8.18 7.25
CA ILE A 35 -16.25 -7.90 6.83
C ILE A 35 -17.18 -8.96 7.39
N GLU A 36 -16.79 -10.23 7.37
CA GLU A 36 -17.53 -11.37 7.88
C GLU A 36 -17.92 -11.23 9.37
N ASP A 37 -17.07 -10.62 10.19
CA ASP A 37 -17.36 -10.38 11.61
C ASP A 37 -18.35 -9.22 11.84
N ASN A 38 -18.47 -8.33 10.87
CA ASN A 38 -19.29 -7.12 10.97
C ASN A 38 -20.66 -7.28 10.31
N ILE A 39 -20.79 -8.22 9.35
CA ILE A 39 -22.01 -8.49 8.61
C ILE A 39 -22.30 -10.00 8.66
N ASP A 40 -23.18 -10.40 9.57
CA ASP A 40 -23.63 -11.78 9.66
C ASP A 40 -24.26 -12.24 8.34
N GLY A 41 -23.83 -13.42 7.83
CA GLY A 41 -24.24 -13.94 6.53
C GLY A 41 -23.47 -13.39 5.33
N TYR A 42 -22.52 -12.48 5.50
CA TYR A 42 -21.56 -12.12 4.47
C TYR A 42 -20.43 -13.16 4.42
N LYS A 43 -20.02 -13.54 3.21
CA LYS A 43 -18.80 -14.36 2.98
C LYS A 43 -18.11 -13.93 1.70
N THR A 44 -16.83 -13.68 1.78
CA THR A 44 -15.98 -13.57 0.60
C THR A 44 -15.84 -14.93 -0.05
N LEU A 45 -16.16 -15.04 -1.34
CA LEU A 45 -16.14 -16.31 -2.09
C LEU A 45 -14.87 -16.46 -2.92
N ASN A 46 -14.48 -15.39 -3.61
CA ASN A 46 -13.32 -15.40 -4.50
C ASN A 46 -12.82 -13.99 -4.74
N VAL A 47 -11.52 -13.84 -4.88
CA VAL A 47 -10.87 -12.56 -5.19
C VAL A 47 -9.92 -12.75 -6.37
N VAL A 48 -10.11 -11.98 -7.44
CA VAL A 48 -9.25 -12.00 -8.63
C VAL A 48 -8.64 -10.61 -8.87
N GLY A 49 -7.56 -10.55 -9.64
CA GLY A 49 -6.83 -9.32 -9.91
C GLY A 49 -5.62 -9.10 -9.00
N ARG A 50 -5.31 -10.09 -8.13
CA ARG A 50 -4.14 -10.09 -7.23
C ARG A 50 -2.94 -10.86 -7.80
N GLU A 51 -3.16 -11.60 -8.88
CA GLU A 51 -2.21 -12.51 -9.51
C GLU A 51 -1.15 -11.75 -10.30
N LEU A 52 -0.50 -12.47 -11.21
CA LEU A 52 0.50 -11.91 -12.13
C LEU A 52 -0.09 -10.71 -12.89
N PHE A 53 0.64 -9.59 -12.89
CA PHE A 53 0.16 -8.33 -13.41
C PHE A 53 0.97 -7.90 -14.63
N SER A 54 0.27 -7.58 -15.73
CA SER A 54 0.88 -7.16 -16.99
C SER A 54 1.24 -5.67 -16.98
N ARG A 55 2.22 -5.33 -17.80
CA ARG A 55 2.54 -3.93 -18.11
C ARG A 55 1.84 -3.49 -19.38
N ASP A 56 1.48 -2.23 -19.44
CA ASP A 56 1.16 -1.54 -20.69
C ASP A 56 2.45 -1.22 -21.42
N VAL A 57 2.61 -1.78 -22.61
CA VAL A 57 3.81 -1.64 -23.43
C VAL A 57 3.53 -0.67 -24.58
N SER A 58 4.30 0.40 -24.65
CA SER A 58 4.26 1.36 -25.76
C SER A 58 5.31 0.99 -26.81
N ILE A 59 4.85 0.84 -28.05
CA ILE A 59 5.68 0.49 -29.21
C ILE A 59 5.37 1.44 -30.35
N ASP A 60 6.40 2.10 -30.88
CA ASP A 60 6.27 2.93 -32.08
C ASP A 60 6.52 2.08 -33.32
N ASN A 61 5.59 2.13 -34.28
CA ASN A 61 5.70 1.39 -35.52
C ASN A 61 6.78 2.02 -36.43
N LEU A 62 7.63 1.18 -36.98
CA LEU A 62 8.65 1.60 -37.95
C LEU A 62 8.02 1.70 -39.35
N ASN A 63 8.05 2.90 -39.95
CA ASN A 63 7.58 3.08 -41.33
C ASN A 63 8.44 2.30 -42.31
N GLY A 64 7.85 1.30 -42.99
CA GLY A 64 8.51 0.50 -44.02
C GLY A 64 9.41 -0.62 -43.53
N GLY A 65 9.36 -0.98 -42.22
CA GLY A 65 10.08 -2.11 -41.64
C GLY A 65 9.17 -3.06 -40.89
N ASP A 66 9.63 -4.27 -40.65
CA ASP A 66 8.96 -5.25 -39.80
C ASP A 66 9.19 -4.92 -38.31
N GLY A 67 8.12 -5.07 -37.51
CA GLY A 67 8.19 -4.83 -36.05
C GLY A 67 8.02 -3.36 -35.65
N GLY A 68 8.42 -3.06 -34.41
CA GLY A 68 8.31 -1.72 -33.84
C GLY A 68 9.44 -1.43 -32.85
N MET A 69 9.63 -0.16 -32.53
CA MET A 69 10.60 0.30 -31.54
C MET A 69 9.92 0.37 -30.16
N TYR A 70 10.45 -0.38 -29.19
CA TYR A 70 10.01 -0.29 -27.81
C TYR A 70 10.31 1.09 -27.23
N THR A 71 9.31 1.75 -26.67
CA THR A 71 9.42 3.07 -26.04
C THR A 71 9.47 2.95 -24.53
N GLN A 72 8.45 2.35 -23.93
CA GLN A 72 8.34 2.21 -22.47
C GLN A 72 7.36 1.10 -22.08
N ALA A 73 7.41 0.69 -20.82
CA ALA A 73 6.39 -0.15 -20.20
C ALA A 73 6.12 0.31 -18.78
N THR A 74 4.85 0.53 -18.45
CA THR A 74 4.38 0.98 -17.13
C THR A 74 3.35 0.01 -16.58
N TYR A 75 3.22 -0.05 -15.25
CA TYR A 75 2.12 -0.76 -14.63
C TYR A 75 0.90 0.16 -14.59
N PRO A 76 -0.23 -0.24 -15.17
CA PRO A 76 -1.49 0.51 -15.07
C PRO A 76 -2.07 0.42 -13.66
N GLN A 77 -3.17 1.15 -13.41
CA GLN A 77 -3.99 0.94 -12.22
C GLN A 77 -4.41 -0.54 -12.11
N ARG A 78 -4.50 -1.06 -10.90
CA ARG A 78 -4.94 -2.43 -10.67
C ARG A 78 -6.43 -2.46 -10.31
N VAL A 79 -7.17 -3.40 -10.86
CA VAL A 79 -8.55 -3.67 -10.48
C VAL A 79 -8.62 -5.01 -9.78
N ILE A 80 -9.10 -4.99 -8.53
CA ILE A 80 -9.33 -6.19 -7.72
C ILE A 80 -10.83 -6.43 -7.65
N LYS A 81 -11.27 -7.59 -8.12
CA LYS A 81 -12.68 -7.99 -8.15
C LYS A 81 -12.95 -8.96 -7.00
N VAL A 82 -13.88 -8.60 -6.13
CA VAL A 82 -14.30 -9.39 -4.97
C VAL A 82 -15.71 -9.94 -5.20
N LYS A 83 -15.81 -11.26 -5.23
CA LYS A 83 -17.08 -11.97 -5.29
C LYS A 83 -17.50 -12.39 -3.88
N TYR A 84 -18.72 -12.09 -3.49
CA TYR A 84 -19.22 -12.35 -2.15
C TYR A 84 -20.62 -12.98 -2.16
N LEU A 85 -20.94 -13.71 -1.10
CA LEU A 85 -22.28 -14.16 -0.75
C LEU A 85 -22.84 -13.21 0.31
N LEU A 86 -24.10 -12.85 0.17
CA LEU A 86 -24.87 -12.20 1.23
C LEU A 86 -26.12 -13.03 1.50
N ASP A 87 -26.25 -13.52 2.73
CA ASP A 87 -27.38 -14.31 3.21
C ASP A 87 -28.14 -13.53 4.30
N ALA A 88 -29.44 -13.38 4.14
CA ALA A 88 -30.28 -12.66 5.06
C ALA A 88 -31.58 -13.44 5.34
N LYS A 89 -32.16 -13.23 6.53
CA LYS A 89 -33.36 -13.94 7.01
C LYS A 89 -34.60 -13.50 6.28
N ASP A 90 -34.69 -12.22 5.96
CA ASP A 90 -35.84 -11.56 5.34
C ASP A 90 -35.42 -10.29 4.61
N ASP A 91 -36.38 -9.61 3.99
CA ASP A 91 -36.13 -8.39 3.18
C ASP A 91 -35.59 -7.23 4.03
N GLU A 92 -36.02 -7.09 5.29
CA GLU A 92 -35.56 -6.02 6.18
C GLU A 92 -34.10 -6.26 6.59
N ASP A 93 -33.77 -7.49 6.96
CA ASP A 93 -32.41 -7.92 7.30
C ASP A 93 -31.48 -7.75 6.09
N PHE A 94 -31.96 -8.12 4.88
CA PHE A 94 -31.21 -7.94 3.66
C PHE A 94 -30.85 -6.47 3.41
N ARG A 95 -31.83 -5.57 3.48
CA ARG A 95 -31.61 -4.13 3.27
C ARG A 95 -30.62 -3.55 4.27
N ARG A 96 -30.80 -3.90 5.55
CA ARG A 96 -29.89 -3.45 6.62
C ARG A 96 -28.44 -3.90 6.39
N LYS A 97 -28.23 -5.16 6.03
CA LYS A 97 -26.91 -5.73 5.75
C LYS A 97 -26.28 -5.08 4.50
N PHE A 98 -27.08 -4.90 3.46
CA PHE A 98 -26.64 -4.29 2.21
C PHE A 98 -26.29 -2.80 2.38
N GLU A 99 -27.09 -2.05 3.12
CA GLU A 99 -26.80 -0.65 3.47
C GLU A 99 -25.51 -0.55 4.31
N TYR A 100 -25.32 -1.47 5.24
CA TYR A 100 -24.11 -1.48 6.06
C TYR A 100 -22.87 -1.85 5.25
N LEU A 101 -22.95 -2.80 4.32
CA LEU A 101 -21.88 -3.13 3.38
C LEU A 101 -21.54 -1.91 2.51
N ASN A 102 -22.55 -1.24 1.94
CA ASN A 102 -22.36 -0.01 1.19
C ASN A 102 -21.66 1.07 2.03
N TYR A 103 -22.07 1.24 3.28
CA TYR A 103 -21.43 2.20 4.18
C TYR A 103 -19.96 1.87 4.45
N MET A 104 -19.62 0.61 4.69
CA MET A 104 -18.22 0.18 4.87
C MET A 104 -17.37 0.41 3.62
N LEU A 105 -17.94 0.23 2.43
CA LEU A 105 -17.26 0.33 1.14
C LEU A 105 -17.28 1.75 0.54
N SER A 106 -18.05 2.70 1.10
CA SER A 106 -18.25 4.03 0.52
C SER A 106 -17.04 4.98 0.63
N LYS A 107 -16.07 4.65 1.47
CA LYS A 107 -14.88 5.47 1.69
C LYS A 107 -13.97 5.44 0.45
N GLN A 108 -13.48 6.61 0.04
CA GLN A 108 -12.47 6.70 -1.00
C GLN A 108 -11.08 6.34 -0.46
N GLN A 109 -10.25 5.74 -1.30
CA GLN A 109 -8.85 5.38 -0.98
C GLN A 109 -8.74 4.68 0.38
N PHE A 110 -9.61 3.70 0.63
CA PHE A 110 -9.56 2.93 1.86
C PHE A 110 -8.46 1.86 1.80
N ARG A 111 -7.87 1.58 2.94
CA ARG A 111 -6.88 0.52 3.10
C ARG A 111 -7.61 -0.80 3.33
N PHE A 112 -7.18 -1.85 2.65
CA PHE A 112 -7.73 -3.19 2.79
C PHE A 112 -6.67 -4.26 2.60
N LYS A 113 -6.92 -5.43 3.12
CA LYS A 113 -6.05 -6.61 2.99
C LYS A 113 -6.89 -7.89 2.98
N PHE A 114 -6.24 -9.00 2.69
CA PHE A 114 -6.87 -10.31 2.65
C PHE A 114 -6.29 -11.24 3.70
N HIS A 115 -7.07 -12.23 4.12
CA HIS A 115 -6.70 -13.17 5.18
C HIS A 115 -5.49 -14.04 4.79
N ASP A 116 -5.39 -14.42 3.54
CA ASP A 116 -4.27 -15.19 2.97
C ASP A 116 -2.97 -14.37 2.80
N ASP A 117 -3.06 -13.04 2.89
CA ASP A 117 -1.91 -12.13 2.80
C ASP A 117 -1.96 -11.02 3.87
N PRO A 118 -1.87 -11.40 5.16
CA PRO A 118 -2.18 -10.50 6.28
C PRO A 118 -1.15 -9.39 6.49
N ASN A 119 0.05 -9.53 5.93
CA ASN A 119 1.15 -8.60 6.11
C ASN A 119 1.17 -7.46 5.09
N PHE A 120 0.39 -7.57 4.03
CA PHE A 120 0.31 -6.57 2.96
C PHE A 120 -1.08 -5.96 2.88
N GLU A 121 -1.12 -4.70 2.52
CA GLU A 121 -2.35 -3.94 2.30
C GLU A 121 -2.36 -3.28 0.94
N TRP A 122 -3.54 -3.06 0.44
CA TRP A 122 -3.85 -2.29 -0.75
C TRP A 122 -4.54 -0.99 -0.36
N VAL A 123 -4.51 -0.02 -1.25
CA VAL A 123 -5.30 1.21 -1.15
C VAL A 123 -6.12 1.36 -2.42
N GLY A 124 -7.43 1.53 -2.27
CA GLY A 124 -8.31 1.62 -3.44
C GLY A 124 -9.68 2.20 -3.11
N THR A 125 -10.50 2.30 -4.15
CA THR A 125 -11.88 2.79 -4.09
C THR A 125 -12.78 1.84 -4.87
N VAL A 126 -13.96 1.52 -4.35
CA VAL A 126 -14.94 0.73 -5.10
C VAL A 126 -15.37 1.54 -6.33
N SER A 127 -15.12 0.99 -7.51
CA SER A 127 -15.34 1.65 -8.80
C SER A 127 -16.49 1.07 -9.60
N SER A 128 -16.87 -0.18 -9.34
CA SER A 128 -17.95 -0.88 -10.02
C SER A 128 -18.59 -1.90 -9.11
N VAL A 129 -19.89 -2.12 -9.28
CA VAL A 129 -20.68 -3.14 -8.59
C VAL A 129 -21.53 -3.83 -9.64
N GLU A 130 -21.54 -5.17 -9.66
CA GLU A 130 -22.46 -5.94 -10.50
C GLU A 130 -23.85 -5.98 -9.83
N ASP A 131 -24.89 -6.08 -10.64
CA ASP A 131 -26.26 -6.16 -10.15
C ASP A 131 -26.43 -7.39 -9.25
N PHE A 132 -27.05 -7.17 -8.09
CA PHE A 132 -27.40 -8.26 -7.19
C PHE A 132 -28.69 -8.93 -7.70
N PRO A 133 -28.84 -10.27 -7.60
CA PRO A 133 -30.04 -10.95 -8.06
C PRO A 133 -31.31 -10.39 -7.42
N GLU A 134 -32.31 -10.03 -8.25
CA GLU A 134 -33.58 -9.52 -7.77
C GLU A 134 -34.44 -10.61 -7.09
N GLY A 135 -35.25 -10.21 -6.11
CA GLY A 135 -36.26 -11.07 -5.48
C GLY A 135 -35.72 -12.21 -4.61
N THR A 136 -34.49 -12.06 -4.12
CA THR A 136 -33.89 -13.03 -3.22
C THR A 136 -33.18 -12.35 -2.03
N ASN A 137 -33.25 -12.98 -0.86
CA ASN A 137 -32.54 -12.57 0.35
C ASN A 137 -31.22 -13.33 0.55
N ASN A 138 -30.88 -14.19 -0.40
CA ASN A 138 -29.63 -14.93 -0.46
C ASN A 138 -29.09 -14.88 -1.89
N GLY A 139 -27.96 -14.25 -2.10
CA GLY A 139 -27.42 -14.08 -3.43
C GLY A 139 -25.93 -13.79 -3.43
N VAL A 140 -25.37 -13.92 -4.61
CA VAL A 140 -23.97 -13.65 -4.87
C VAL A 140 -23.85 -12.32 -5.62
N GLY A 141 -23.05 -11.43 -5.06
CA GLY A 141 -22.71 -10.16 -5.67
C GLY A 141 -21.22 -10.06 -5.99
N THR A 142 -20.85 -9.04 -6.73
CA THR A 142 -19.46 -8.73 -7.07
C THR A 142 -19.25 -7.23 -7.02
N PHE A 143 -18.12 -6.81 -6.47
CA PHE A 143 -17.66 -5.42 -6.59
C PHE A 143 -16.20 -5.36 -7.02
N GLU A 144 -15.84 -4.26 -7.66
CA GLU A 144 -14.49 -4.00 -8.13
C GLU A 144 -13.88 -2.84 -7.37
N ILE A 145 -12.64 -3.02 -6.93
CA ILE A 145 -11.84 -2.00 -6.26
C ILE A 145 -10.74 -1.58 -7.21
N THR A 146 -10.72 -0.31 -7.59
CA THR A 146 -9.64 0.27 -8.37
C THR A 146 -8.56 0.83 -7.44
N CYS A 147 -7.36 0.28 -7.55
CA CYS A 147 -6.15 0.73 -6.87
C CYS A 147 -5.33 1.58 -7.85
N SER A 148 -5.18 2.87 -7.56
CA SER A 148 -4.37 3.79 -8.37
C SER A 148 -2.88 3.43 -8.33
N ASP A 149 -2.37 3.01 -7.15
CA ASP A 149 -1.07 2.36 -7.02
C ASP A 149 -1.26 0.84 -7.23
N PRO A 150 -0.63 0.24 -8.26
CA PRO A 150 -0.78 -1.19 -8.54
C PRO A 150 -0.07 -2.09 -7.53
N PHE A 151 0.69 -1.52 -6.61
CA PHE A 151 1.46 -2.25 -5.61
C PHE A 151 0.71 -2.36 -4.29
N LYS A 152 0.82 -3.52 -3.66
CA LYS A 152 0.54 -3.67 -2.23
C LYS A 152 1.75 -3.27 -1.42
N ARG A 153 1.53 -2.76 -0.20
CA ARG A 153 2.58 -2.30 0.71
C ARG A 153 2.50 -3.07 2.02
N LEU A 154 3.63 -3.25 2.70
CA LEU A 154 3.63 -3.81 4.06
C LEU A 154 2.70 -2.99 4.97
N THR A 155 1.90 -3.67 5.78
CA THR A 155 1.03 -3.03 6.79
C THR A 155 1.81 -2.32 7.87
N THR A 156 2.97 -2.87 8.23
CA THR A 156 3.85 -2.34 9.27
C THR A 156 5.19 -1.94 8.65
N PRO A 157 5.63 -0.68 8.82
CA PRO A 157 6.92 -0.26 8.30
C PRO A 157 8.07 -0.95 9.03
N VAL A 158 9.12 -1.29 8.29
CA VAL A 158 10.39 -1.73 8.84
C VAL A 158 11.25 -0.51 9.11
N ASN A 159 11.95 -0.52 10.24
CA ASN A 159 12.78 0.60 10.69
C ASN A 159 14.26 0.24 10.63
N ASN A 160 14.99 0.90 9.76
CA ASN A 160 16.45 0.80 9.62
C ASN A 160 17.11 1.95 10.36
N THR A 161 18.13 1.68 11.15
CA THR A 161 18.80 2.70 11.96
C THR A 161 20.32 2.62 11.84
N GLY A 162 20.98 3.78 11.94
CA GLY A 162 22.43 3.87 11.90
C GLY A 162 22.98 5.20 12.42
N ILE A 163 24.29 5.36 12.36
CA ILE A 163 24.99 6.60 12.74
C ILE A 163 25.74 7.10 11.52
N GLY A 164 25.36 8.26 11.02
CA GLY A 164 25.93 8.87 9.80
C GLY A 164 25.54 8.13 8.51
N THR A 165 25.29 6.84 8.62
CA THR A 165 24.98 5.96 7.50
C THR A 165 23.96 4.90 7.91
N VAL A 166 23.04 4.53 7.01
CA VAL A 166 22.06 3.46 7.21
C VAL A 166 22.08 2.53 6.02
N ASP A 167 22.25 1.23 6.27
CA ASP A 167 22.14 0.19 5.25
C ASP A 167 20.71 -0.33 5.19
N ILE A 168 20.18 -0.47 3.99
CA ILE A 168 18.83 -1.04 3.73
C ILE A 168 18.99 -2.53 3.49
N LEU A 169 18.63 -3.32 4.49
CA LEU A 169 18.82 -4.78 4.47
C LEU A 169 17.56 -5.56 4.07
N GLU A 170 16.40 -4.91 4.08
CA GLU A 170 15.15 -5.56 3.67
C GLU A 170 15.15 -5.90 2.18
N PRO A 171 14.51 -7.03 1.81
CA PRO A 171 14.30 -7.38 0.41
C PRO A 171 13.26 -6.45 -0.22
N LEU A 172 13.73 -5.43 -0.95
CA LEU A 172 12.90 -4.51 -1.73
C LEU A 172 12.94 -4.95 -3.20
N TYR A 173 11.85 -5.52 -3.70
CA TYR A 173 11.73 -5.94 -5.10
C TYR A 173 11.53 -4.76 -6.06
N PHE A 174 11.05 -3.65 -5.55
CA PHE A 174 10.81 -2.41 -6.29
C PHE A 174 11.35 -1.23 -5.50
N GLY A 175 11.87 -0.23 -6.21
CA GLY A 175 12.29 1.02 -5.59
C GLY A 175 11.15 1.60 -4.74
N THR A 176 11.44 1.84 -3.47
CA THR A 176 10.43 2.23 -2.49
C THR A 176 10.84 3.56 -1.85
N VAL A 177 9.98 4.57 -1.98
CA VAL A 177 10.13 5.84 -1.27
C VAL A 177 9.88 5.58 0.22
N PRO A 178 10.78 6.01 1.13
CA PRO A 178 10.58 5.86 2.56
C PRO A 178 9.34 6.62 3.06
N ASP A 179 8.61 6.04 4.01
CA ASP A 179 7.51 6.74 4.68
C ASP A 179 8.01 7.88 5.57
N LEU A 180 9.21 7.70 6.17
CA LEU A 180 9.84 8.67 7.05
C LEU A 180 11.35 8.47 7.07
N ILE A 181 12.09 9.55 6.94
CA ILE A 181 13.52 9.63 7.27
C ILE A 181 13.66 10.57 8.47
N GLU A 182 14.10 10.02 9.59
CA GLU A 182 14.33 10.78 10.81
C GLU A 182 15.84 10.94 11.05
N VAL A 183 16.29 12.17 11.32
CA VAL A 183 17.70 12.45 11.62
C VAL A 183 17.78 13.27 12.91
N VAL A 184 18.57 12.79 13.87
CA VAL A 184 18.91 13.53 15.08
C VAL A 184 20.37 13.99 14.98
N LEU A 185 20.59 15.30 14.89
CA LEU A 185 21.89 15.88 14.61
C LEU A 185 22.86 15.77 15.79
N SER A 186 24.12 15.55 15.48
CA SER A 186 25.21 15.50 16.46
C SER A 186 25.86 16.86 16.75
N LYS A 187 25.68 17.82 15.86
CA LYS A 187 26.23 19.20 15.90
C LYS A 187 25.26 20.19 15.24
N ASP A 188 25.53 21.49 15.45
CA ASP A 188 24.85 22.53 14.68
C ASP A 188 25.25 22.46 13.21
N VAL A 189 24.28 22.57 12.31
CA VAL A 189 24.49 22.58 10.86
C VAL A 189 23.69 23.70 10.22
N THR A 190 24.21 24.28 9.14
CA THR A 190 23.49 25.24 8.28
C THR A 190 23.02 24.61 6.99
N ASN A 191 23.67 23.53 6.57
CA ASN A 191 23.31 22.73 5.42
C ASN A 191 23.36 21.25 5.82
N LEU A 192 22.35 20.48 5.44
CA LEU A 192 22.30 19.04 5.63
C LEU A 192 21.98 18.36 4.32
N THR A 193 22.74 17.32 3.99
CA THR A 193 22.51 16.51 2.79
C THR A 193 22.35 15.06 3.19
N ILE A 194 21.33 14.41 2.63
CA ILE A 194 21.10 12.97 2.70
C ILE A 194 21.21 12.44 1.28
N THR A 195 22.02 11.43 1.09
CA THR A 195 22.30 10.87 -0.24
C THR A 195 22.06 9.37 -0.28
N ASP A 196 21.56 8.90 -1.41
CA ASP A 196 21.49 7.51 -1.81
C ASP A 196 21.87 7.40 -3.28
N ARG A 197 22.94 6.69 -3.59
CA ARG A 197 23.48 6.58 -4.97
C ARG A 197 23.62 7.98 -5.62
N ASN A 198 22.81 8.27 -6.61
CA ASN A 198 22.79 9.56 -7.34
C ASN A 198 21.66 10.50 -6.86
N LEU A 199 20.84 10.05 -5.91
CA LEU A 199 19.72 10.84 -5.37
C LEU A 199 20.17 11.62 -4.15
N LYS A 200 19.65 12.83 -3.98
CA LYS A 200 19.95 13.66 -2.82
C LYS A 200 18.75 14.43 -2.31
N ILE A 201 18.70 14.59 -1.00
CA ILE A 201 17.83 15.54 -0.31
C ILE A 201 18.76 16.56 0.36
N GLU A 202 18.60 17.82 0.02
CA GLU A 202 19.43 18.90 0.51
C GLU A 202 18.59 19.94 1.23
N LEU A 203 18.97 20.28 2.46
CA LEU A 203 18.31 21.25 3.30
C LEU A 203 19.25 22.42 3.59
N ASN A 204 18.82 23.64 3.30
CA ASN A 204 19.55 24.89 3.51
C ASN A 204 18.88 25.67 4.63
N GLY A 205 19.37 25.52 5.86
CA GLY A 205 18.84 26.23 7.02
C GLY A 205 19.55 25.82 8.32
N SER A 206 19.49 26.66 9.32
CA SER A 206 20.12 26.37 10.62
C SER A 206 19.32 25.34 11.40
N ILE A 207 19.96 24.20 11.70
CA ILE A 207 19.42 23.17 12.56
C ILE A 207 20.40 22.96 13.70
N SER A 208 19.92 23.13 14.93
CA SER A 208 20.75 23.01 16.13
C SER A 208 21.10 21.55 16.46
N LYS A 209 22.17 21.37 17.19
CA LYS A 209 22.55 20.10 17.79
C LYS A 209 21.38 19.49 18.57
N ASN A 210 21.20 18.17 18.45
CA ASN A 210 20.07 17.39 18.97
C ASN A 210 18.72 17.78 18.34
N GLY A 211 18.68 18.65 17.34
CA GLY A 211 17.47 18.90 16.55
C GLY A 211 17.02 17.61 15.86
N LYS A 212 15.74 17.33 15.94
CA LYS A 212 15.08 16.21 15.27
C LYS A 212 14.52 16.69 13.93
N LEU A 213 15.11 16.22 12.86
CA LEU A 213 14.61 16.42 11.51
C LEU A 213 13.76 15.20 11.11
N GLU A 214 12.59 15.46 10.57
CA GLU A 214 11.69 14.45 9.98
C GLU A 214 11.42 14.83 8.53
N ILE A 215 11.71 13.92 7.62
CA ILE A 215 11.45 14.06 6.19
C ILE A 215 10.38 13.04 5.82
N LEU A 216 9.28 13.54 5.26
CA LEU A 216 8.07 12.77 4.89
C LEU A 216 7.83 12.92 3.38
N PRO A 217 8.51 12.13 2.53
CA PRO A 217 8.46 12.31 1.09
C PRO A 217 7.07 12.24 0.45
N ASP A 218 6.16 11.47 1.06
CA ASP A 218 4.77 11.33 0.59
C ASP A 218 3.83 12.47 1.08
N MET A 219 4.31 13.41 1.92
CA MET A 219 3.50 14.54 2.40
C MET A 219 3.68 15.78 1.51
N ALA A 220 2.63 16.12 0.76
CA ALA A 220 2.66 17.25 -0.16
C ALA A 220 2.75 18.63 0.52
N GLU A 221 2.15 18.80 1.72
CA GLU A 221 2.03 20.13 2.35
C GLU A 221 3.19 20.47 3.28
N SER A 222 3.73 19.52 4.03
CA SER A 222 4.79 19.75 5.02
C SER A 222 5.78 18.59 5.06
N PRO A 223 6.55 18.38 3.99
CA PRO A 223 7.45 17.24 3.90
C PRO A 223 8.66 17.34 4.84
N ILE A 224 8.98 18.52 5.37
CA ILE A 224 10.14 18.74 6.25
C ILE A 224 9.69 19.32 7.58
N LEU A 225 9.90 18.56 8.66
CA LEU A 225 9.64 19.01 10.02
C LEU A 225 10.95 19.06 10.82
N ILE A 226 11.16 20.13 11.58
CA ILE A 226 12.28 20.25 12.53
C ILE A 226 11.68 20.49 13.92
N ASN A 227 11.92 19.55 14.83
CA ASN A 227 11.32 19.55 16.17
C ASN A 227 9.78 19.69 16.13
N GLY A 228 9.13 19.09 15.13
CA GLY A 228 7.68 19.15 14.91
C GLY A 228 7.18 20.43 14.23
N ALA A 229 8.03 21.41 13.96
CA ALA A 229 7.67 22.61 13.22
C ALA A 229 7.95 22.45 11.73
N ASP A 230 7.02 22.89 10.88
CA ASP A 230 7.22 22.91 9.43
C ASP A 230 8.39 23.82 9.06
N LYS A 231 9.32 23.26 8.29
CA LYS A 231 10.51 23.89 7.76
C LYS A 231 10.73 23.52 6.29
N THR A 232 9.66 23.38 5.56
CA THR A 232 9.68 23.05 4.11
C THR A 232 10.47 24.10 3.31
N GLU A 233 10.51 25.34 3.78
CA GLU A 233 11.34 26.40 3.18
C GLU A 233 12.85 26.11 3.18
N TYR A 234 13.33 25.16 3.99
CA TYR A 234 14.73 24.74 3.98
C TYR A 234 15.07 23.75 2.85
N LEU A 235 14.03 23.11 2.26
CA LEU A 235 14.26 22.15 1.18
C LEU A 235 14.77 22.86 -0.07
N ASN A 236 15.93 22.40 -0.56
CA ASN A 236 16.47 22.88 -1.82
C ASN A 236 15.61 22.34 -2.99
N LEU A 237 15.27 23.21 -3.94
CA LEU A 237 14.48 22.85 -5.14
C LEU A 237 15.13 21.81 -6.03
N THR A 238 16.45 21.59 -5.89
CA THR A 238 17.19 20.53 -6.62
C THR A 238 17.18 19.18 -5.91
N SER A 239 16.43 19.04 -4.83
CA SER A 239 16.32 17.78 -4.09
C SER A 239 15.41 16.79 -4.81
N ASP A 240 15.78 15.51 -4.74
CA ASP A 240 15.06 14.39 -5.34
C ASP A 240 13.98 13.82 -4.39
N LEU A 241 13.30 14.65 -3.60
CA LEU A 241 12.45 14.23 -2.49
C LEU A 241 11.40 13.18 -2.89
N GLU A 242 10.60 13.46 -3.92
CA GLU A 242 9.52 12.58 -4.39
C GLU A 242 10.05 11.33 -5.09
N SER A 243 11.24 11.39 -5.65
CA SER A 243 11.89 10.29 -6.36
C SER A 243 12.96 9.56 -5.54
N PHE A 244 13.11 9.92 -4.24
CA PHE A 244 14.10 9.32 -3.35
C PHE A 244 13.70 7.88 -2.99
N ALA A 245 13.76 6.99 -3.99
CA ALA A 245 13.39 5.59 -3.85
C ALA A 245 14.63 4.75 -3.56
N VAL A 246 14.58 3.99 -2.48
CA VAL A 246 15.66 3.09 -2.03
C VAL A 246 15.45 1.66 -2.53
N LEU A 247 16.53 0.91 -2.64
CA LEU A 247 16.58 -0.51 -3.01
C LEU A 247 17.29 -1.33 -1.92
N THR A 248 17.18 -2.65 -2.02
CA THR A 248 17.95 -3.56 -1.17
C THR A 248 19.45 -3.32 -1.34
N ASN A 249 20.17 -3.29 -0.23
CA ASN A 249 21.61 -3.00 -0.12
C ASN A 249 22.00 -1.54 -0.45
N ASP A 250 21.06 -0.63 -0.58
CA ASP A 250 21.38 0.78 -0.64
C ASP A 250 21.93 1.26 0.70
N GLN A 251 22.84 2.24 0.62
CA GLN A 251 23.46 2.87 1.76
C GLN A 251 23.12 4.36 1.77
N ILE A 252 22.30 4.76 2.72
CA ILE A 252 21.89 6.15 2.88
C ILE A 252 22.87 6.86 3.77
N VAL A 253 23.45 7.94 3.28
CA VAL A 253 24.52 8.68 3.96
C VAL A 253 24.04 10.08 4.31
N CYS A 254 24.29 10.51 5.54
CA CYS A 254 24.07 11.87 6.02
C CYS A 254 25.37 12.65 6.09
N SER A 255 25.36 13.92 5.71
CA SER A 255 26.55 14.80 5.78
C SER A 255 27.04 15.05 7.22
N ASP A 256 26.18 14.92 8.24
CA ASP A 256 26.59 14.79 9.64
C ASP A 256 26.86 13.32 9.96
N ASN A 257 28.12 12.90 9.85
CA ASN A 257 28.55 11.51 10.00
C ASN A 257 28.38 10.91 11.40
N LYS A 258 27.92 11.70 12.38
CA LYS A 258 27.60 11.27 13.74
C LYS A 258 26.13 11.43 14.08
N ALA A 259 25.30 11.91 13.17
CA ALA A 259 23.86 11.99 13.35
C ALA A 259 23.27 10.58 13.50
N LYS A 260 22.26 10.44 14.33
CA LYS A 260 21.44 9.22 14.37
C LYS A 260 20.41 9.30 13.26
N ILE A 261 20.36 8.28 12.42
CA ILE A 261 19.40 8.19 11.30
C ILE A 261 18.48 7.00 11.54
N SER A 262 17.21 7.20 11.25
CA SER A 262 16.18 6.16 11.27
C SER A 262 15.32 6.29 10.02
N ILE A 263 15.13 5.19 9.30
CA ILE A 263 14.39 5.17 8.04
C ILE A 263 13.30 4.12 8.12
N LYS A 264 12.06 4.57 7.98
CA LYS A 264 10.88 3.69 7.95
C LYS A 264 10.45 3.44 6.52
N ILE A 265 10.33 2.16 6.16
CA ILE A 265 10.01 1.73 4.80
C ILE A 265 8.92 0.67 4.85
N ARG A 266 7.92 0.81 3.98
CA ARG A 266 6.96 -0.24 3.69
C ARG A 266 7.25 -0.81 2.30
N SER A 267 7.87 -1.99 2.25
CA SER A 267 8.21 -2.63 0.97
C SER A 267 6.98 -2.79 0.08
N LYS A 268 7.18 -2.55 -1.22
CA LYS A 268 6.15 -2.71 -2.26
C LYS A 268 6.25 -4.08 -2.91
N ARG A 269 5.10 -4.67 -3.27
CA ARG A 269 4.97 -5.88 -4.07
C ARG A 269 3.81 -5.75 -5.05
N LEU A 270 3.91 -6.45 -6.19
CA LEU A 270 2.82 -6.59 -7.14
C LEU A 270 1.82 -7.65 -6.70
#